data_25fc602d405ec6529f9748bc85e57b9e
#
_entry.id   25fc602d405ec6529f9748bc85e57b9e
#
_cell.length_a   1.000
_cell.length_b   1.000
_cell.length_c   1.000
_cell.angle_alpha   90.00
_cell.angle_beta   90.00
_cell.angle_gamma   90.00
#
_symmetry.space_group_name_H-M   'P 1'
#
loop_
_entity.id
_entity.type
_entity.pdbx_description
1 polymer ?
#
loop_
_entity_poly.entity_id
_entity_poly.type
_entity_poly.pdbx_seq_one_letter_code
_entity_poly.pdbx_strand_id
1 'polypeptide(L)'
;AQLTYRVSGEGEGSVASSIRAGKHTFLVDEPGALAGDDVAASPVEYALGALISCQIVVYRLYAQGLGIEVDDIRIDAEADLDARRLFGIDETVRAGFSDVRLTITITGPESDERYQQLRDVVDAHCPVLDLFANPTPVSAVVRT
;
A
#
# COMPACT_ATOMS: atom_id res chain seq x y z
N ALA A 1 9.97 7.57 19.17
CA ALA A 1 8.87 8.52 19.24
C ALA A 1 7.56 7.85 18.80
N GLN A 2 6.48 8.06 19.56
CA GLN A 2 5.17 7.53 19.25
C GLN A 2 4.41 8.53 18.36
N LEU A 3 3.94 8.08 17.20
CA LEU A 3 3.16 8.89 16.27
C LEU A 3 1.74 8.34 16.17
N THR A 4 0.75 9.23 16.08
CA THR A 4 -0.64 8.86 15.84
C THR A 4 -1.11 9.52 14.53
N TYR A 5 -1.62 8.71 13.61
CA TYR A 5 -2.18 9.18 12.35
C TYR A 5 -3.70 9.13 12.40
N ARG A 6 -4.35 10.14 11.80
CA ARG A 6 -5.81 10.23 11.76
C ARG A 6 -6.27 10.49 10.32
N VAL A 7 -7.20 9.66 9.87
CA VAL A 7 -7.80 9.75 8.55
C VAL A 7 -9.31 9.57 8.74
N SER A 8 -10.12 10.32 8.02
CA SER A 8 -11.58 10.18 8.05
C SER A 8 -12.13 9.94 6.65
N GLY A 9 -13.30 9.33 6.55
CA GLY A 9 -13.92 9.04 5.26
C GLY A 9 -15.43 9.06 5.32
N GLU A 10 -16.03 9.41 4.19
CA GLU A 10 -17.48 9.41 3.99
C GLU A 10 -17.84 8.65 2.72
N GLY A 11 -18.92 7.89 2.76
CA GLY A 11 -19.45 7.22 1.58
C GLY A 11 -20.11 8.22 0.64
N GLU A 12 -19.94 8.00 -0.65
CA GLU A 12 -20.52 8.82 -1.72
C GLU A 12 -21.10 7.90 -2.81
N GLY A 13 -22.27 8.27 -3.35
CA GLY A 13 -22.88 7.48 -4.43
C GLY A 13 -23.13 6.04 -4.03
N SER A 14 -22.78 5.11 -4.93
CA SER A 14 -23.01 3.68 -4.73
C SER A 14 -22.03 3.07 -3.75
N VAL A 15 -20.74 3.04 -4.12
CA VAL A 15 -19.67 2.43 -3.29
C VAL A 15 -18.45 3.33 -3.16
N ALA A 16 -18.47 4.53 -3.74
CA ALA A 16 -17.36 5.45 -3.65
C ALA A 16 -17.20 6.03 -2.25
N SER A 17 -16.04 6.56 -1.97
CA SER A 17 -15.78 7.29 -0.74
C SER A 17 -14.85 8.46 -0.97
N SER A 18 -15.00 9.49 -0.14
CA SER A 18 -14.08 10.62 -0.05
C SER A 18 -13.27 10.46 1.24
N ILE A 19 -11.96 10.47 1.11
CA ILE A 19 -11.04 10.25 2.22
C ILE A 19 -10.28 11.54 2.50
N ARG A 20 -10.17 11.90 3.77
CA ARG A 20 -9.44 13.09 4.19
C ARG A 20 -8.29 12.71 5.11
N ALA A 21 -7.09 13.12 4.74
CA ALA A 21 -5.87 12.93 5.51
C ALA A 21 -5.20 14.30 5.69
N GLY A 22 -5.36 14.91 6.86
CA GLY A 22 -4.92 16.29 7.11
C GLY A 22 -5.64 17.27 6.20
N LYS A 23 -4.90 18.03 5.39
CA LYS A 23 -5.46 18.98 4.39
C LYS A 23 -5.69 18.35 3.02
N HIS A 24 -5.38 17.05 2.87
CA HIS A 24 -5.47 16.35 1.59
C HIS A 24 -6.74 15.51 1.54
N THR A 25 -7.37 15.50 0.37
CA THR A 25 -8.57 14.70 0.10
C THR A 25 -8.36 13.88 -1.15
N PHE A 26 -8.83 12.63 -1.15
CA PHE A 26 -8.81 11.80 -2.34
C PHE A 26 -10.06 10.93 -2.40
N LEU A 27 -10.44 10.58 -3.64
CA LEU A 27 -11.58 9.70 -3.90
C LEU A 27 -11.11 8.27 -4.07
N VAL A 28 -11.95 7.34 -3.64
CA VAL A 28 -11.77 5.90 -3.85
C VAL A 28 -13.09 5.37 -4.40
N ASP A 29 -13.02 4.48 -5.39
CA ASP A 29 -14.22 3.90 -6.00
C ASP A 29 -13.93 2.45 -6.37
N GLU A 30 -14.80 1.84 -7.13
CA GLU A 30 -14.65 0.51 -7.70
C GLU A 30 -15.05 0.55 -9.18
N PRO A 31 -14.60 -0.41 -9.99
CA PRO A 31 -15.12 -0.53 -11.34
C PRO A 31 -16.58 -1.01 -11.34
N GLY A 32 -17.23 -0.91 -12.50
CA GLY A 32 -18.64 -1.28 -12.64
C GLY A 32 -18.96 -2.71 -12.21
N ALA A 33 -18.01 -3.64 -12.39
CA ALA A 33 -18.18 -5.03 -11.95
C ALA A 33 -18.37 -5.18 -10.44
N LEU A 34 -17.92 -4.20 -9.66
CA LEU A 34 -18.06 -4.14 -8.20
C LEU A 34 -18.99 -2.99 -7.75
N ALA A 35 -19.95 -2.65 -8.61
CA ALA A 35 -20.99 -1.65 -8.36
C ALA A 35 -20.48 -0.21 -8.25
N GLY A 36 -19.28 0.07 -8.75
CA GLY A 36 -18.73 1.42 -8.80
C GLY A 36 -18.98 2.13 -10.12
N ASP A 37 -18.61 3.40 -10.17
CA ASP A 37 -18.68 4.25 -11.35
C ASP A 37 -17.32 4.48 -12.00
N ASP A 38 -16.27 3.82 -11.50
CA ASP A 38 -14.90 3.89 -12.00
C ASP A 38 -14.36 5.34 -12.07
N VAL A 39 -14.69 6.16 -11.08
CA VAL A 39 -14.24 7.55 -11.02
C VAL A 39 -12.90 7.71 -10.29
N ALA A 40 -12.42 6.66 -9.66
CA ALA A 40 -11.15 6.64 -8.92
C ALA A 40 -10.65 5.21 -8.79
N ALA A 41 -9.39 5.05 -8.39
CA ALA A 41 -8.82 3.74 -8.11
C ALA A 41 -9.52 3.06 -6.94
N SER A 42 -9.43 1.73 -6.91
CA SER A 42 -10.06 0.90 -5.88
C SER A 42 -9.28 0.92 -4.56
N PRO A 43 -9.93 0.52 -3.45
CA PRO A 43 -9.26 0.44 -2.16
C PRO A 43 -7.99 -0.43 -2.16
N VAL A 44 -8.04 -1.59 -2.82
CA VAL A 44 -6.88 -2.48 -2.85
C VAL A 44 -5.73 -1.92 -3.71
N GLU A 45 -6.06 -1.16 -4.76
CA GLU A 45 -5.06 -0.45 -5.56
C GLU A 45 -4.42 0.68 -4.76
N TYR A 46 -5.20 1.41 -3.95
CA TYR A 46 -4.65 2.39 -3.01
C TYR A 46 -3.73 1.74 -1.98
N ALA A 47 -4.08 0.55 -1.47
CA ALA A 47 -3.22 -0.18 -0.54
C ALA A 47 -1.88 -0.51 -1.18
N LEU A 48 -1.87 -1.01 -2.42
CA LEU A 48 -0.64 -1.27 -3.17
C LEU A 48 0.13 0.02 -3.45
N GLY A 49 -0.57 1.09 -3.81
CA GLY A 49 0.04 2.40 -4.00
C GLY A 49 0.71 2.93 -2.74
N ALA A 50 0.08 2.73 -1.59
CA ALA A 50 0.65 3.10 -0.29
C ALA A 50 1.93 2.30 0.00
N LEU A 51 1.94 1.00 -0.31
CA LEU A 51 3.13 0.17 -0.17
C LEU A 51 4.27 0.68 -1.06
N ILE A 52 3.98 0.93 -2.34
CA ILE A 52 4.96 1.47 -3.28
C ILE A 52 5.53 2.81 -2.76
N SER A 53 4.65 3.72 -2.38
CA SER A 53 5.04 5.05 -1.90
C SER A 53 5.91 4.97 -0.65
N CYS A 54 5.53 4.14 0.32
CA CYS A 54 6.32 3.98 1.54
C CYS A 54 7.69 3.38 1.24
N GLN A 55 7.76 2.38 0.36
CA GLN A 55 9.03 1.82 -0.08
C GLN A 55 9.93 2.89 -0.69
N ILE A 56 9.40 3.72 -1.59
CA ILE A 56 10.18 4.81 -2.22
C ILE A 56 10.73 5.77 -1.16
N VAL A 57 9.91 6.19 -0.21
CA VAL A 57 10.35 7.07 0.89
C VAL A 57 11.50 6.43 1.65
N VAL A 58 11.35 5.17 2.03
CA VAL A 58 12.33 4.47 2.87
C VAL A 58 13.62 4.19 2.10
N TYR A 59 13.51 3.84 0.79
CA TYR A 59 14.70 3.74 -0.08
C TYR A 59 15.49 5.06 -0.11
N ARG A 60 14.80 6.20 -0.29
CA ARG A 60 15.45 7.51 -0.32
C ARG A 60 16.12 7.84 1.01
N LEU A 61 15.45 7.59 2.13
CA LEU A 61 15.99 7.88 3.45
C LEU A 61 17.23 7.05 3.74
N TYR A 62 17.19 5.75 3.50
CA TYR A 62 18.33 4.86 3.81
C TYR A 62 19.44 4.97 2.79
N ALA A 63 19.16 5.25 1.53
CA ALA A 63 20.20 5.54 0.55
C ALA A 63 21.02 6.74 0.99
N GLN A 64 20.38 7.81 1.42
CA GLN A 64 21.06 8.99 1.94
C GLN A 64 21.89 8.66 3.19
N GLY A 65 21.29 7.96 4.14
CA GLY A 65 21.95 7.61 5.41
C GLY A 65 23.16 6.69 5.24
N LEU A 66 23.13 5.81 4.25
CA LEU A 66 24.20 4.85 3.97
C LEU A 66 25.20 5.35 2.92
N GLY A 67 24.98 6.52 2.36
CA GLY A 67 25.84 7.06 1.30
C GLY A 67 25.75 6.28 -0.01
N ILE A 68 24.56 5.71 -0.32
CA ILE A 68 24.30 4.99 -1.55
C ILE A 68 23.65 5.95 -2.53
N GLU A 69 24.26 6.11 -3.71
CA GLU A 69 23.75 7.00 -4.73
C GLU A 69 22.64 6.31 -5.55
N VAL A 70 21.45 6.93 -5.59
CA VAL A 70 20.30 6.47 -6.35
C VAL A 70 19.84 7.62 -7.25
N ASP A 71 19.98 7.43 -8.56
CA ASP A 71 19.57 8.44 -9.54
C ASP A 71 18.06 8.42 -9.72
N ASP A 72 17.47 7.23 -9.85
CA ASP A 72 16.04 7.06 -10.00
C ASP A 72 15.58 5.74 -9.39
N ILE A 73 14.31 5.68 -9.01
CA ILE A 73 13.68 4.48 -8.48
C ILE A 73 12.26 4.37 -9.01
N ARG A 74 11.94 3.18 -9.51
CA ARG A 74 10.60 2.80 -9.95
C ARG A 74 10.21 1.51 -9.24
N ILE A 75 8.97 1.42 -8.78
CA ILE A 75 8.43 0.22 -8.16
C ILE A 75 7.11 -0.12 -8.82
N ASP A 76 6.99 -1.35 -9.29
CA ASP A 76 5.76 -1.93 -9.80
C ASP A 76 5.30 -3.02 -8.83
N ALA A 77 4.00 -3.15 -8.63
CA ALA A 77 3.42 -4.15 -7.75
C ALA A 77 2.35 -4.96 -8.49
N GLU A 78 2.36 -6.26 -8.26
CA GLU A 78 1.27 -7.16 -8.64
C GLU A 78 0.79 -7.86 -7.38
N ALA A 79 -0.51 -8.12 -7.31
CA ALA A 79 -1.10 -8.83 -6.18
C ALA A 79 -2.27 -9.68 -6.64
N ASP A 80 -2.46 -10.81 -5.98
CA ASP A 80 -3.53 -11.74 -6.26
C ASP A 80 -4.56 -11.72 -5.13
N LEU A 81 -5.83 -11.68 -5.47
CA LEU A 81 -6.93 -11.67 -4.52
C LEU A 81 -8.04 -12.59 -5.01
N ASP A 82 -8.49 -13.50 -4.14
CA ASP A 82 -9.62 -14.36 -4.41
C ASP A 82 -10.90 -13.68 -3.93
N ALA A 83 -11.72 -13.23 -4.86
CA ALA A 83 -12.91 -12.45 -4.55
C ALA A 83 -14.06 -13.27 -3.94
N ARG A 84 -13.95 -14.60 -3.88
CA ARG A 84 -15.04 -15.45 -3.36
C ARG A 84 -15.40 -15.13 -1.93
N ARG A 85 -14.42 -14.78 -1.09
CA ARG A 85 -14.74 -14.40 0.30
C ARG A 85 -15.43 -13.05 0.39
N LEU A 86 -15.03 -12.08 -0.43
CA LEU A 86 -15.70 -10.79 -0.50
C LEU A 86 -17.21 -10.95 -0.78
N PHE A 87 -17.56 -11.87 -1.70
CA PHE A 87 -18.94 -12.11 -2.08
C PHE A 87 -19.65 -13.17 -1.23
N GLY A 88 -19.01 -13.69 -0.19
CA GLY A 88 -19.60 -14.70 0.68
C GLY A 88 -19.81 -16.07 0.01
N ILE A 89 -19.11 -16.35 -1.08
CA ILE A 89 -19.22 -17.62 -1.81
C ILE A 89 -18.41 -18.72 -1.14
N ASP A 90 -17.22 -18.38 -0.62
CA ASP A 90 -16.34 -19.35 0.03
C ASP A 90 -15.63 -18.67 1.21
N GLU A 91 -15.96 -19.09 2.42
CA GLU A 91 -15.40 -18.56 3.65
C GLU A 91 -14.06 -19.21 4.02
N THR A 92 -13.59 -20.18 3.26
CA THR A 92 -12.32 -20.86 3.52
C THR A 92 -11.13 -20.16 2.88
N VAL A 93 -11.35 -19.30 1.87
CA VAL A 93 -10.29 -18.54 1.23
C VAL A 93 -10.00 -17.26 2.03
N ARG A 94 -8.80 -16.73 1.87
CA ARG A 94 -8.39 -15.47 2.51
C ARG A 94 -9.16 -14.30 1.92
N ALA A 95 -9.60 -13.36 2.75
CA ALA A 95 -10.30 -12.16 2.29
C ALA A 95 -9.38 -11.18 1.55
N GLY A 96 -8.14 -11.04 2.00
CA GLY A 96 -7.16 -10.11 1.43
C GLY A 96 -6.29 -10.74 0.36
N PHE A 97 -5.19 -10.08 0.03
CA PHE A 97 -4.23 -10.60 -0.93
C PHE A 97 -3.65 -11.92 -0.47
N SER A 98 -3.57 -12.88 -1.39
CA SER A 98 -2.87 -14.15 -1.16
C SER A 98 -1.37 -14.03 -1.45
N ASP A 99 -0.97 -13.10 -2.30
CA ASP A 99 0.42 -12.85 -2.64
C ASP A 99 0.59 -11.43 -3.14
N VAL A 100 1.72 -10.81 -2.85
CA VAL A 100 2.11 -9.49 -3.35
C VAL A 100 3.54 -9.57 -3.84
N ARG A 101 3.78 -9.11 -5.07
CA ARG A 101 5.09 -9.14 -5.72
C ARG A 101 5.48 -7.72 -6.10
N LEU A 102 6.65 -7.29 -5.64
CA LEU A 102 7.21 -5.98 -5.98
C LEU A 102 8.40 -6.16 -6.92
N THR A 103 8.46 -5.32 -7.95
CA THR A 103 9.65 -5.18 -8.80
C THR A 103 10.20 -3.78 -8.58
N ILE A 104 11.38 -3.70 -7.99
CA ILE A 104 12.08 -2.44 -7.71
C ILE A 104 13.18 -2.26 -8.75
N THR A 105 13.10 -1.17 -9.52
CA THR A 105 14.10 -0.82 -10.52
C THR A 105 14.85 0.43 -10.03
N ILE A 106 16.14 0.26 -9.73
CA ILE A 106 17.00 1.35 -9.25
C ILE A 106 18.00 1.67 -10.34
N THR A 107 18.13 2.94 -10.69
CA THR A 107 19.14 3.45 -11.60
C THR A 107 20.18 4.22 -10.80
N GLY A 108 21.45 3.92 -11.01
CA GLY A 108 22.53 4.60 -10.32
C GLY A 108 23.89 3.93 -10.56
N PRO A 109 24.96 4.52 -10.03
CA PRO A 109 26.33 4.07 -10.28
C PRO A 109 26.84 2.96 -9.36
N GLU A 110 26.04 2.52 -8.38
CA GLU A 110 26.48 1.54 -7.39
C GLU A 110 26.38 0.12 -7.91
N SER A 111 27.02 -0.83 -7.23
CA SER A 111 26.94 -2.25 -7.57
C SER A 111 25.59 -2.86 -7.25
N ASP A 112 25.27 -3.99 -7.88
CA ASP A 112 24.05 -4.74 -7.58
C ASP A 112 24.00 -5.16 -6.11
N GLU A 113 25.11 -5.59 -5.54
CA GLU A 113 25.22 -5.99 -4.13
C GLU A 113 24.88 -4.81 -3.20
N ARG A 114 25.30 -3.62 -3.56
CA ARG A 114 25.04 -2.42 -2.78
C ARG A 114 23.56 -2.08 -2.76
N TYR A 115 22.88 -2.22 -3.90
CA TYR A 115 21.43 -2.02 -3.99
C TYR A 115 20.63 -3.13 -3.30
N GLN A 116 21.13 -4.38 -3.32
CA GLN A 116 20.52 -5.46 -2.55
C GLN A 116 20.64 -5.23 -1.05
N GLN A 117 21.77 -4.71 -0.60
CA GLN A 117 21.97 -4.32 0.79
C GLN A 117 20.97 -3.23 1.20
N LEU A 118 20.76 -2.24 0.32
CA LEU A 118 19.78 -1.19 0.54
C LEU A 118 18.36 -1.78 0.66
N ARG A 119 18.00 -2.70 -0.22
CA ARG A 119 16.71 -3.39 -0.15
C ARG A 119 16.50 -4.07 1.20
N ASP A 120 17.49 -4.79 1.70
CA ASP A 120 17.39 -5.53 2.96
C ASP A 120 17.13 -4.57 4.12
N VAL A 121 17.81 -3.42 4.14
CA VAL A 121 17.59 -2.39 5.16
C VAL A 121 16.21 -1.78 5.05
N VAL A 122 15.76 -1.48 3.84
CA VAL A 122 14.42 -0.91 3.58
C VAL A 122 13.33 -1.86 4.07
N ASP A 123 13.43 -3.14 3.72
CA ASP A 123 12.41 -4.13 4.09
C ASP A 123 12.33 -4.35 5.61
N ALA A 124 13.43 -4.16 6.30
CA ALA A 124 13.46 -4.25 7.77
C ALA A 124 12.82 -3.03 8.47
N HIS A 125 12.58 -1.93 7.75
CA HIS A 125 12.19 -0.66 8.37
C HIS A 125 10.94 -0.02 7.75
N CYS A 126 10.37 -0.59 6.70
CA CYS A 126 9.22 -0.01 6.00
C CYS A 126 7.91 -0.26 6.76
N PRO A 127 7.26 0.79 7.28
CA PRO A 127 6.03 0.61 8.07
C PRO A 127 4.87 -0.02 7.28
N VAL A 128 4.68 0.36 6.02
CA VAL A 128 3.56 -0.19 5.24
C VAL A 128 3.84 -1.62 4.82
N LEU A 129 5.10 -1.98 4.53
CA LEU A 129 5.44 -3.39 4.32
C LEU A 129 5.10 -4.23 5.55
N ASP A 130 5.41 -3.72 6.74
CA ASP A 130 5.06 -4.40 7.99
C ASP A 130 3.54 -4.62 8.12
N LEU A 131 2.72 -3.63 7.73
CA LEU A 131 1.26 -3.77 7.71
C LEU A 131 0.80 -4.92 6.81
N PHE A 132 1.48 -5.16 5.68
CA PHE A 132 1.16 -6.25 4.77
C PHE A 132 1.66 -7.60 5.27
N ALA A 133 2.85 -7.63 5.87
CA ALA A 133 3.53 -8.87 6.22
C ALA A 133 3.15 -9.42 7.59
N ASN A 134 2.66 -8.56 8.50
CA ASN A 134 2.36 -8.92 9.87
C ASN A 134 0.97 -8.42 10.27
N PRO A 135 0.27 -9.13 11.19
CA PRO A 135 -1.03 -8.67 11.66
C PRO A 135 -0.90 -7.41 12.54
N THR A 136 -1.85 -6.49 12.35
CA THR A 136 -2.01 -5.30 13.17
C THR A 136 -3.36 -5.39 13.88
N PRO A 137 -3.42 -5.19 15.21
CA PRO A 137 -4.70 -5.18 15.91
C PRO A 137 -5.61 -4.06 15.38
N VAL A 138 -6.83 -4.42 15.04
CA VAL A 138 -7.84 -3.47 14.57
C VAL A 138 -9.09 -3.61 15.42
N SER A 139 -9.63 -2.49 15.92
CA SER A 139 -10.89 -2.47 16.64
C SER A 139 -11.85 -1.48 15.98
N ALA A 140 -13.14 -1.75 16.07
CA ALA A 140 -14.16 -0.88 15.49
C ALA A 140 -15.37 -0.78 16.43
N VAL A 141 -16.01 0.39 16.45
CA VAL A 141 -17.27 0.60 17.14
C VAL A 141 -18.27 1.17 16.14
N VAL A 142 -19.54 0.79 16.29
CA VAL A 142 -20.62 1.33 15.45
C VAL A 142 -21.41 2.34 16.29
N ARG A 143 -21.62 3.52 15.72
CA ARG A 143 -22.47 4.56 16.30
C ARG A 143 -23.66 4.79 15.38
N THR A 144 -24.81 5.02 16.00
CA THR A 144 -26.05 5.30 15.28
C THR A 144 -26.63 6.63 15.70
#